data_af484a0297fd7b57f45b4a730ae21fa7
#
_entry.id   af484a0297fd7b57f45b4a730ae21fa7
#
_cell.length_a   1.000
_cell.length_b   1.000
_cell.length_c   1.000
_cell.angle_alpha   90.00
_cell.angle_beta   90.00
_cell.angle_gamma   90.00
#
_symmetry.space_group_name_H-M   'P 1'
#
loop_
_entity.id
_entity.type
_entity.pdbx_description
1 polymer ?
#
loop_
_entity_poly.entity_id
_entity_poly.type
_entity_poly.pdbx_seq_one_letter_code
_entity_poly.pdbx_strand_id
1 'polypeptide(L)'
;MMKISSLRFQPYSLPFARPFRTARETLRRREGFLVWVSDGEGAWGVGEAAPLAGYGMEPLHETGKALQSWAGSLPGRAAALSLPLAEDTPPAFGLAEDFPGCPAARHGLELALLDLAARRAGLPLAKALHPGAAETLSVNAVLGGASPEETVAEAAAWAAEGYGTLKIKLGMHGPHADQALLSAIRAAVGAPVRLRLDANEGWTEREALPLLERLAPIGIEYVEQPLPAGDLPGMARLARKSPIPLAADEAVLSPSAARAILDAQAAQLLILKPMALGGLLSTLAVARLAASRGVRVVVTSTLEGACARMGA
;
A
#
# COMPACT_ATOMS: atom_id res chain seq x y z
N MET A 1 19.37 -0.95 24.39
CA MET A 1 18.01 -1.54 24.31
C MET A 1 17.04 -0.50 24.82
N MET A 2 15.96 -0.26 24.07
CA MET A 2 14.88 0.66 24.42
C MET A 2 13.87 -0.08 25.31
N LYS A 3 13.55 0.45 26.49
CA LYS A 3 12.53 -0.15 27.37
C LYS A 3 11.18 0.50 27.09
N ILE A 4 10.15 -0.28 26.83
CA ILE A 4 8.79 0.24 26.66
C ILE A 4 8.21 0.52 28.04
N SER A 5 7.85 1.77 28.29
CA SER A 5 7.22 2.20 29.56
C SER A 5 5.70 2.16 29.47
N SER A 6 5.15 2.59 28.35
CA SER A 6 3.70 2.56 28.13
C SER A 6 3.35 2.43 26.66
N LEU A 7 2.19 1.84 26.38
CA LEU A 7 1.48 1.90 25.12
C LEU A 7 0.09 2.48 25.38
N ARG A 8 -0.29 3.49 24.58
CA ARG A 8 -1.62 4.08 24.60
C ARG A 8 -2.16 4.10 23.18
N PHE A 9 -3.46 4.05 23.03
CA PHE A 9 -4.10 4.19 21.74
C PHE A 9 -5.44 4.90 21.86
N GLN A 10 -5.84 5.59 20.79
CA GLN A 10 -7.09 6.33 20.74
C GLN A 10 -7.78 6.08 19.40
N PRO A 11 -9.08 5.71 19.40
CA PRO A 11 -9.83 5.59 18.17
C PRO A 11 -10.05 6.94 17.50
N TYR A 12 -10.11 6.95 16.19
CA TYR A 12 -10.53 8.11 15.41
C TYR A 12 -11.51 7.69 14.31
N SER A 13 -12.31 8.65 13.84
CA SER A 13 -13.19 8.51 12.70
C SER A 13 -13.19 9.83 11.91
N LEU A 14 -12.53 9.84 10.76
CA LEU A 14 -12.34 11.01 9.90
C LEU A 14 -13.26 10.93 8.69
N PRO A 15 -14.06 11.98 8.39
CA PRO A 15 -14.81 12.01 7.15
C PRO A 15 -13.86 12.20 5.95
N PHE A 16 -14.18 11.54 4.83
CA PHE A 16 -13.56 11.91 3.55
C PHE A 16 -14.10 13.28 3.09
N ALA A 17 -13.26 14.09 2.48
CA ALA A 17 -13.70 15.37 1.87
C ALA A 17 -14.76 15.14 0.78
N ARG A 18 -14.67 14.02 0.07
CA ARG A 18 -15.69 13.49 -0.84
C ARG A 18 -15.80 11.98 -0.60
N PRO A 19 -17.00 11.37 -0.73
CA PRO A 19 -17.12 9.92 -0.63
C PRO A 19 -16.17 9.20 -1.59
N PHE A 20 -15.37 8.27 -1.07
CA PHE A 20 -14.44 7.50 -1.88
C PHE A 20 -15.12 6.23 -2.37
N ARG A 21 -15.28 6.11 -3.69
CA ARG A 21 -15.90 4.94 -4.32
C ARG A 21 -14.84 3.92 -4.69
N THR A 22 -15.06 2.69 -4.27
CA THR A 22 -14.30 1.51 -4.71
C THR A 22 -15.19 0.63 -5.58
N ALA A 23 -14.64 -0.41 -6.17
CA ALA A 23 -15.45 -1.41 -6.89
C ALA A 23 -16.43 -2.16 -5.96
N ARG A 24 -16.18 -2.15 -4.64
CA ARG A 24 -16.93 -2.95 -3.66
C ARG A 24 -17.86 -2.12 -2.76
N GLU A 25 -17.47 -0.87 -2.46
CA GLU A 25 -18.19 -0.04 -1.48
C GLU A 25 -17.96 1.45 -1.68
N THR A 26 -18.73 2.27 -0.99
CA THR A 26 -18.51 3.71 -0.89
C THR A 26 -18.10 4.07 0.53
N LEU A 27 -16.87 4.45 0.70
CA LEU A 27 -16.32 4.88 1.98
C LEU A 27 -16.64 6.37 2.21
N ARG A 28 -17.29 6.65 3.34
CA ARG A 28 -17.62 8.02 3.77
C ARG A 28 -16.73 8.50 4.91
N ARG A 29 -16.18 7.57 5.66
CA ARG A 29 -15.29 7.82 6.81
C ARG A 29 -14.14 6.84 6.79
N ARG A 30 -13.01 7.26 7.32
CA ARG A 30 -11.87 6.41 7.60
C ARG A 30 -11.70 6.28 9.10
N GLU A 31 -11.73 5.06 9.60
CA GLU A 31 -11.65 4.73 11.01
C GLU A 31 -10.35 4.00 11.31
N GLY A 32 -9.84 4.19 12.52
CA GLY A 32 -8.58 3.59 12.95
C GLY A 32 -8.23 3.99 14.37
N PHE A 33 -7.00 3.70 14.75
CA PHE A 33 -6.41 4.09 16.03
C PHE A 33 -5.09 4.80 15.80
N LEU A 34 -4.87 5.90 16.50
CA LEU A 34 -3.52 6.41 16.74
C LEU A 34 -2.92 5.65 17.91
N VAL A 35 -1.64 5.29 17.79
CA VAL A 35 -0.91 4.47 18.76
C VAL A 35 0.31 5.23 19.22
N TRP A 36 0.51 5.33 20.53
CA TRP A 36 1.69 5.97 21.13
C TRP A 36 2.45 4.97 22.01
N VAL A 37 3.75 4.94 21.84
CA VAL A 37 4.67 4.18 22.69
C VAL A 37 5.65 5.14 23.36
N SER A 38 5.90 4.98 24.66
CA SER A 38 6.86 5.78 25.42
C SER A 38 7.93 4.89 26.04
N ASP A 39 9.16 5.42 26.16
CA ASP A 39 10.26 4.80 26.90
C ASP A 39 10.29 5.14 28.41
N GLY A 40 9.47 6.11 28.84
CA GLY A 40 9.46 6.61 30.22
C GLY A 40 10.57 7.60 30.52
N GLU A 41 11.46 7.93 29.60
CA GLU A 41 12.56 8.88 29.71
C GLU A 41 12.27 10.21 29.00
N GLY A 42 11.00 10.41 28.57
CA GLY A 42 10.53 11.62 27.91
C GLY A 42 10.39 11.47 26.38
N ALA A 43 10.90 10.40 25.78
CA ALA A 43 10.70 10.14 24.37
C ALA A 43 9.42 9.30 24.13
N TRP A 44 8.79 9.56 22.99
CA TRP A 44 7.61 8.84 22.54
C TRP A 44 7.61 8.74 21.02
N GLY A 45 6.95 7.73 20.52
CA GLY A 45 6.72 7.53 19.09
C GLY A 45 5.26 7.34 18.79
N VAL A 46 4.86 7.63 17.56
CA VAL A 46 3.48 7.54 17.10
C VAL A 46 3.35 6.60 15.90
N GLY A 47 2.28 5.84 15.90
CA GLY A 47 1.86 5.01 14.78
C GLY A 47 0.37 5.10 14.54
N GLU A 48 -0.09 4.48 13.49
CA GLU A 48 -1.50 4.44 13.12
C GLU A 48 -1.89 3.03 12.69
N ALA A 49 -2.98 2.53 13.25
CA ALA A 49 -3.60 1.24 12.90
C ALA A 49 -4.98 1.49 12.31
N ALA A 50 -5.10 1.40 10.99
CA ALA A 50 -6.33 1.71 10.28
C ALA A 50 -6.69 0.55 9.32
N PRO A 51 -7.32 -0.52 9.82
CA PRO A 51 -7.68 -1.65 8.99
C PRO A 51 -8.70 -1.25 7.92
N LEU A 52 -8.65 -1.93 6.78
CA LEU A 52 -9.63 -1.82 5.72
C LEU A 52 -10.17 -3.24 5.45
N ALA A 53 -11.28 -3.60 6.10
CA ALA A 53 -11.83 -4.95 6.04
C ALA A 53 -12.19 -5.36 4.59
N GLY A 54 -12.68 -4.43 3.77
CA GLY A 54 -12.96 -4.65 2.36
C GLY A 54 -11.72 -4.99 1.52
N TYR A 55 -10.51 -4.74 2.04
CA TYR A 55 -9.24 -5.11 1.43
C TYR A 55 -8.66 -6.43 1.99
N GLY A 56 -9.37 -7.11 2.88
CA GLY A 56 -8.94 -8.39 3.47
C GLY A 56 -8.13 -8.26 4.77
N MET A 57 -8.13 -7.09 5.40
CA MET A 57 -7.55 -6.91 6.74
C MET A 57 -8.58 -7.23 7.85
N GLU A 58 -8.11 -7.28 9.08
CA GLU A 58 -8.95 -7.51 10.26
C GLU A 58 -10.03 -6.42 10.43
N PRO A 59 -11.17 -6.74 11.07
CA PRO A 59 -12.15 -5.75 11.48
C PRO A 59 -11.58 -4.79 12.54
N LEU A 60 -12.07 -3.54 12.57
CA LEU A 60 -11.61 -2.50 13.49
C LEU A 60 -11.61 -2.93 14.97
N HIS A 61 -12.63 -3.70 15.40
CA HIS A 61 -12.72 -4.17 16.78
C HIS A 61 -11.63 -5.19 17.14
N GLU A 62 -11.16 -6.01 16.20
CA GLU A 62 -10.03 -6.93 16.42
C GLU A 62 -8.71 -6.16 16.52
N THR A 63 -8.51 -5.12 15.70
CA THR A 63 -7.40 -4.17 15.88
C THR A 63 -7.38 -3.60 17.30
N GLY A 64 -8.55 -3.14 17.78
CA GLY A 64 -8.68 -2.59 19.14
C GLY A 64 -8.35 -3.62 20.24
N LYS A 65 -8.80 -4.87 20.10
CA LYS A 65 -8.46 -5.97 21.04
C LYS A 65 -6.96 -6.27 21.07
N ALA A 66 -6.30 -6.31 19.90
CA ALA A 66 -4.86 -6.53 19.82
C ALA A 66 -4.08 -5.40 20.51
N LEU A 67 -4.42 -4.14 20.22
CA LEU A 67 -3.81 -2.99 20.87
C LEU A 67 -4.03 -2.97 22.39
N GLN A 68 -5.24 -3.33 22.85
CA GLN A 68 -5.54 -3.41 24.29
C GLN A 68 -4.71 -4.51 24.99
N SER A 69 -4.54 -5.67 24.37
CA SER A 69 -3.73 -6.77 24.90
C SER A 69 -2.26 -6.32 25.02
N TRP A 70 -1.71 -5.67 23.99
CA TRP A 70 -0.34 -5.16 24.02
C TRP A 70 -0.15 -4.00 25.02
N ALA A 71 -1.16 -3.14 25.20
CA ALA A 71 -1.10 -2.10 26.23
C ALA A 71 -0.93 -2.68 27.65
N GLY A 72 -1.46 -3.88 27.89
CA GLY A 72 -1.29 -4.60 29.17
C GLY A 72 0.01 -5.39 29.28
N SER A 73 0.57 -5.88 28.16
CA SER A 73 1.68 -6.85 28.17
C SER A 73 3.05 -6.30 27.77
N LEU A 74 3.10 -5.18 27.06
CA LEU A 74 4.37 -4.59 26.58
C LEU A 74 5.11 -3.71 27.59
N PRO A 75 4.46 -2.98 28.53
CA PRO A 75 5.19 -2.21 29.53
C PRO A 75 6.20 -3.07 30.31
N GLY A 76 7.43 -2.56 30.41
CA GLY A 76 8.55 -3.29 31.03
C GLY A 76 9.39 -4.14 30.08
N ARG A 77 8.88 -4.48 28.89
CA ARG A 77 9.65 -5.23 27.87
C ARG A 77 10.72 -4.34 27.23
N ALA A 78 11.82 -4.95 26.83
CA ALA A 78 12.88 -4.30 26.07
C ALA A 78 12.65 -4.55 24.58
N ALA A 79 12.64 -3.48 23.79
CA ALA A 79 12.69 -3.56 22.35
C ALA A 79 14.14 -3.46 21.88
N ALA A 80 14.65 -4.50 21.24
CA ALA A 80 15.98 -4.50 20.64
C ALA A 80 15.86 -4.02 19.20
N LEU A 81 16.18 -2.75 18.95
CA LEU A 81 16.25 -2.18 17.62
C LEU A 81 17.56 -1.43 17.48
N SER A 82 18.40 -1.83 16.53
CA SER A 82 19.60 -1.10 16.16
C SER A 82 19.31 -0.23 14.94
N LEU A 83 19.53 1.06 15.03
CA LEU A 83 19.36 2.01 13.94
C LEU A 83 20.72 2.62 13.54
N PRO A 84 20.99 2.90 12.24
CA PRO A 84 20.15 2.51 11.11
C PRO A 84 20.01 0.99 10.99
N LEU A 85 18.92 0.53 10.35
CA LEU A 85 18.70 -0.90 10.16
C LEU A 85 19.82 -1.49 9.30
N ALA A 86 20.39 -2.61 9.73
CA ALA A 86 21.25 -3.41 8.88
C ALA A 86 20.44 -4.03 7.73
N GLU A 87 21.07 -4.25 6.58
CA GLU A 87 20.38 -4.83 5.41
C GLU A 87 19.73 -6.19 5.72
N ASP A 88 20.34 -6.95 6.61
CA ASP A 88 19.87 -8.28 7.03
C ASP A 88 18.98 -8.25 8.29
N THR A 89 18.57 -7.06 8.78
CA THR A 89 17.70 -6.99 9.97
C THR A 89 16.39 -7.71 9.69
N PRO A 90 16.07 -8.79 10.43
CA PRO A 90 14.81 -9.49 10.22
C PRO A 90 13.64 -8.60 10.64
N PRO A 91 12.50 -8.68 9.92
CA PRO A 91 11.31 -7.99 10.33
C PRO A 91 10.76 -8.68 11.58
N ALA A 92 11.11 -8.25 12.76
CA ALA A 92 10.34 -8.57 13.96
C ALA A 92 10.92 -7.91 15.22
N PHE A 93 10.08 -7.18 15.91
CA PHE A 93 10.25 -6.88 17.33
C PHE A 93 9.88 -8.09 18.23
N GLY A 94 9.70 -9.30 17.69
CA GLY A 94 9.17 -10.44 18.41
C GLY A 94 7.68 -10.32 18.78
N LEU A 95 7.00 -9.33 18.24
CA LEU A 95 5.60 -9.00 18.57
C LEU A 95 4.59 -9.56 17.55
N ALA A 96 5.09 -10.05 16.40
CA ALA A 96 4.23 -10.49 15.29
C ALA A 96 3.46 -11.79 15.61
N GLU A 97 3.94 -12.57 16.56
CA GLU A 97 3.38 -13.90 16.89
C GLU A 97 2.12 -13.82 17.74
N ASP A 98 1.95 -12.75 18.54
CA ASP A 98 0.84 -12.63 19.48
C ASP A 98 -0.53 -12.45 18.79
N PHE A 99 -0.57 -11.80 17.61
CA PHE A 99 -1.79 -11.54 16.83
C PHE A 99 -1.53 -11.68 15.32
N PRO A 100 -1.39 -12.92 14.81
CA PRO A 100 -0.99 -13.15 13.41
C PRO A 100 -2.03 -12.63 12.39
N GLY A 101 -3.31 -12.57 12.77
CA GLY A 101 -4.41 -12.11 11.93
C GLY A 101 -4.70 -10.61 11.95
N CYS A 102 -3.86 -9.79 12.63
CA CYS A 102 -4.11 -8.35 12.79
C CYS A 102 -2.97 -7.50 12.19
N PRO A 103 -2.83 -7.46 10.84
CA PRO A 103 -1.76 -6.71 10.20
C PRO A 103 -1.81 -5.20 10.47
N ALA A 104 -3.00 -4.58 10.53
CA ALA A 104 -3.09 -3.15 10.81
C ALA A 104 -2.71 -2.83 12.25
N ALA A 105 -3.10 -3.65 13.23
CA ALA A 105 -2.65 -3.47 14.61
C ALA A 105 -1.13 -3.56 14.72
N ARG A 106 -0.52 -4.55 14.05
CA ARG A 106 0.95 -4.71 14.00
C ARG A 106 1.63 -3.50 13.38
N HIS A 107 1.11 -3.02 12.23
CA HIS A 107 1.63 -1.81 11.58
C HIS A 107 1.62 -0.62 12.53
N GLY A 108 0.51 -0.37 13.24
CA GLY A 108 0.41 0.75 14.16
C GLY A 108 1.41 0.68 15.31
N LEU A 109 1.58 -0.49 15.90
CA LEU A 109 2.57 -0.71 16.96
C LEU A 109 4.00 -0.59 16.43
N GLU A 110 4.31 -1.25 15.31
CA GLU A 110 5.65 -1.23 14.70
C GLU A 110 6.05 0.20 14.33
N LEU A 111 5.17 0.95 13.67
CA LEU A 111 5.44 2.34 13.30
C LEU A 111 5.73 3.20 14.53
N ALA A 112 4.95 3.05 15.63
CA ALA A 112 5.20 3.78 16.87
C ALA A 112 6.57 3.44 17.49
N LEU A 113 6.97 2.17 17.45
CA LEU A 113 8.27 1.74 17.96
C LEU A 113 9.43 2.25 17.10
N LEU A 114 9.29 2.23 15.80
CA LEU A 114 10.27 2.75 14.83
C LEU A 114 10.42 4.27 14.96
N ASP A 115 9.30 5.01 15.09
CA ASP A 115 9.31 6.45 15.29
C ASP A 115 9.99 6.82 16.62
N LEU A 116 9.68 6.10 17.71
CA LEU A 116 10.35 6.28 19.00
C LEU A 116 11.88 6.06 18.88
N ALA A 117 12.29 4.98 18.23
CA ALA A 117 13.70 4.68 18.06
C ALA A 117 14.42 5.71 17.18
N ALA A 118 13.80 6.16 16.09
CA ALA A 118 14.32 7.20 15.20
C ALA A 118 14.48 8.54 15.95
N ARG A 119 13.48 8.95 16.72
CA ARG A 119 13.53 10.16 17.57
C ARG A 119 14.67 10.10 18.60
N ARG A 120 14.86 8.96 19.27
CA ARG A 120 15.99 8.77 20.20
C ARG A 120 17.35 8.86 19.51
N ALA A 121 17.42 8.41 18.25
CA ALA A 121 18.63 8.52 17.43
C ALA A 121 18.82 9.94 16.82
N GLY A 122 17.85 10.84 16.94
CA GLY A 122 17.87 12.15 16.28
C GLY A 122 17.78 12.07 14.76
N LEU A 123 17.18 11.01 14.20
CA LEU A 123 17.09 10.77 12.78
C LEU A 123 15.63 10.86 12.27
N PRO A 124 15.40 11.36 11.04
CA PRO A 124 14.15 11.13 10.36
C PRO A 124 13.93 9.61 10.16
N LEU A 125 12.69 9.13 10.26
CA LEU A 125 12.36 7.71 10.16
C LEU A 125 12.94 7.07 8.89
N ALA A 126 12.81 7.72 7.73
CA ALA A 126 13.35 7.21 6.46
C ALA A 126 14.88 6.98 6.55
N LYS A 127 15.63 7.90 7.14
CA LYS A 127 17.09 7.77 7.32
C LYS A 127 17.45 6.72 8.38
N ALA A 128 16.61 6.53 9.38
CA ALA A 128 16.76 5.47 10.37
C ALA A 128 16.56 4.07 9.75
N LEU A 129 15.61 3.94 8.80
CA LEU A 129 15.37 2.71 8.05
C LEU A 129 16.45 2.45 7.00
N HIS A 130 16.88 3.49 6.28
CA HIS A 130 17.93 3.40 5.26
C HIS A 130 18.69 4.72 5.14
N PRO A 131 20.01 4.79 5.43
CA PRO A 131 20.78 6.03 5.39
C PRO A 131 20.72 6.74 4.03
N GLY A 132 20.66 5.98 2.94
CA GLY A 132 20.52 6.47 1.56
C GLY A 132 19.11 6.83 1.13
N ALA A 133 18.11 6.85 2.04
CA ALA A 133 16.73 7.18 1.68
C ALA A 133 16.65 8.54 0.98
N ALA A 134 15.84 8.61 -0.09
CA ALA A 134 15.61 9.85 -0.82
C ALA A 134 14.84 10.88 0.07
N GLU A 135 15.08 12.15 -0.16
CA GLU A 135 14.39 13.24 0.55
C GLU A 135 13.03 13.57 -0.09
N THR A 136 12.87 13.21 -1.36
CA THR A 136 11.65 13.44 -2.14
C THR A 136 11.27 12.21 -2.93
N LEU A 137 9.98 11.96 -3.06
CA LEU A 137 9.42 10.86 -3.84
C LEU A 137 8.39 11.38 -4.84
N SER A 138 8.41 10.82 -6.04
CA SER A 138 7.35 11.06 -7.02
C SER A 138 6.09 10.29 -6.61
N VAL A 139 4.95 10.96 -6.62
CA VAL A 139 3.65 10.36 -6.36
C VAL A 139 2.77 10.39 -7.61
N ASN A 140 1.77 9.52 -7.69
CA ASN A 140 0.75 9.60 -8.73
C ASN A 140 -0.52 10.26 -8.21
N ALA A 141 -1.24 10.97 -9.07
CA ALA A 141 -2.63 11.33 -8.83
C ALA A 141 -3.55 10.15 -9.19
N VAL A 142 -4.68 10.02 -8.46
CA VAL A 142 -5.72 9.02 -8.74
C VAL A 142 -6.93 9.76 -9.29
N LEU A 143 -7.38 9.37 -10.48
CA LEU A 143 -8.54 9.98 -11.12
C LEU A 143 -9.84 9.38 -10.56
N GLY A 144 -10.81 10.25 -10.30
CA GLY A 144 -12.08 9.89 -9.67
C GLY A 144 -13.29 10.68 -10.19
N GLY A 145 -13.21 11.22 -11.41
CA GLY A 145 -14.31 11.96 -12.04
C GLY A 145 -15.61 11.13 -12.11
N ALA A 146 -16.75 11.80 -11.95
CA ALA A 146 -18.06 11.15 -11.99
C ALA A 146 -18.53 10.82 -13.42
N SER A 147 -17.91 11.42 -14.43
CA SER A 147 -18.14 11.14 -15.85
C SER A 147 -16.81 11.00 -16.61
N PRO A 148 -16.82 10.42 -17.84
CA PRO A 148 -15.65 10.40 -18.71
C PRO A 148 -15.06 11.79 -18.95
N GLU A 149 -15.88 12.78 -19.21
CA GLU A 149 -15.49 14.17 -19.47
C GLU A 149 -14.81 14.79 -18.26
N GLU A 150 -15.39 14.62 -17.06
CA GLU A 150 -14.81 15.07 -15.81
C GLU A 150 -13.46 14.38 -15.54
N THR A 151 -13.37 13.07 -15.83
CA THR A 151 -12.11 12.33 -15.64
C THR A 151 -11.01 12.82 -16.58
N VAL A 152 -11.33 13.16 -17.84
CA VAL A 152 -10.36 13.75 -18.78
C VAL A 152 -9.94 15.14 -18.32
N ALA A 153 -10.87 15.98 -17.87
CA ALA A 153 -10.57 17.31 -17.36
C ALA A 153 -9.70 17.25 -16.09
N GLU A 154 -10.00 16.32 -15.18
CA GLU A 154 -9.21 16.05 -13.99
C GLU A 154 -7.79 15.59 -14.34
N ALA A 155 -7.64 14.71 -15.32
CA ALA A 155 -6.34 14.25 -15.80
C ALA A 155 -5.48 15.41 -16.35
N ALA A 156 -6.07 16.30 -17.15
CA ALA A 156 -5.40 17.47 -17.67
C ALA A 156 -4.99 18.44 -16.55
N ALA A 157 -5.85 18.64 -15.54
CA ALA A 157 -5.56 19.49 -14.39
C ALA A 157 -4.37 18.96 -13.58
N TRP A 158 -4.36 17.66 -13.22
CA TRP A 158 -3.25 17.06 -12.48
C TRP A 158 -1.93 17.08 -13.27
N ALA A 159 -2.00 16.86 -14.60
CA ALA A 159 -0.80 16.98 -15.44
C ALA A 159 -0.25 18.41 -15.46
N ALA A 160 -1.13 19.43 -15.50
CA ALA A 160 -0.75 20.84 -15.44
C ALA A 160 -0.16 21.23 -14.07
N GLU A 161 -0.58 20.58 -12.98
CA GLU A 161 0.01 20.72 -11.63
C GLU A 161 1.37 20.03 -11.49
N GLY A 162 1.84 19.29 -12.51
CA GLY A 162 3.15 18.65 -12.52
C GLY A 162 3.14 17.15 -12.16
N TYR A 163 1.99 16.50 -12.00
CA TYR A 163 1.94 15.06 -11.81
C TYR A 163 2.36 14.33 -13.08
N GLY A 164 3.51 13.65 -13.02
CA GLY A 164 4.04 12.86 -14.14
C GLY A 164 3.45 11.46 -14.23
N THR A 165 2.50 11.10 -13.36
CA THR A 165 1.88 9.76 -13.32
C THR A 165 0.43 9.88 -12.84
N LEU A 166 -0.48 9.25 -13.59
CA LEU A 166 -1.92 9.21 -13.27
C LEU A 166 -2.38 7.76 -13.15
N LYS A 167 -3.17 7.47 -12.10
CA LYS A 167 -3.80 6.14 -11.90
C LYS A 167 -5.30 6.24 -12.20
N ILE A 168 -5.80 5.37 -13.05
CA ILE A 168 -7.18 5.32 -13.53
C ILE A 168 -7.80 3.99 -13.14
N LYS A 169 -8.97 4.02 -12.51
CA LYS A 169 -9.77 2.83 -12.25
C LYS A 169 -10.58 2.43 -13.47
N LEU A 170 -10.59 1.14 -13.78
CA LEU A 170 -11.31 0.57 -14.91
C LEU A 170 -12.50 -0.28 -14.47
N GLY A 171 -13.31 -0.72 -15.45
CA GLY A 171 -14.40 -1.65 -15.24
C GLY A 171 -15.74 -1.01 -14.87
N MET A 172 -15.81 0.32 -14.78
CA MET A 172 -17.06 1.01 -14.45
C MET A 172 -18.02 1.16 -15.64
N HIS A 173 -17.51 1.18 -16.88
CA HIS A 173 -18.28 1.54 -18.08
C HIS A 173 -18.19 0.48 -19.20
N GLY A 174 -17.47 -0.60 -18.97
CA GLY A 174 -17.23 -1.67 -19.93
C GLY A 174 -16.07 -1.38 -20.92
N PRO A 175 -15.55 -2.44 -21.58
CA PRO A 175 -14.25 -2.42 -22.27
C PRO A 175 -14.11 -1.37 -23.38
N HIS A 176 -15.17 -1.08 -24.15
CA HIS A 176 -15.12 -0.07 -25.22
C HIS A 176 -15.11 1.35 -24.69
N ALA A 177 -15.92 1.63 -23.66
CA ALA A 177 -15.96 2.94 -23.03
C ALA A 177 -14.65 3.23 -22.29
N ASP A 178 -14.08 2.22 -21.60
CA ASP A 178 -12.79 2.34 -20.95
C ASP A 178 -11.67 2.67 -21.95
N GLN A 179 -11.65 2.01 -23.13
CA GLN A 179 -10.66 2.32 -24.17
C GLN A 179 -10.82 3.74 -24.72
N ALA A 180 -12.06 4.18 -24.97
CA ALA A 180 -12.32 5.54 -25.44
C ALA A 180 -11.87 6.60 -24.41
N LEU A 181 -12.19 6.40 -23.13
CA LEU A 181 -11.77 7.24 -22.03
C LEU A 181 -10.24 7.33 -21.95
N LEU A 182 -9.54 6.20 -21.96
CA LEU A 182 -8.07 6.17 -21.88
C LEU A 182 -7.41 6.85 -23.08
N SER A 183 -7.97 6.70 -24.29
CA SER A 183 -7.49 7.38 -25.49
C SER A 183 -7.68 8.90 -25.36
N ALA A 184 -8.82 9.36 -24.83
CA ALA A 184 -9.07 10.78 -24.58
C ALA A 184 -8.14 11.35 -23.49
N ILE A 185 -7.91 10.61 -22.39
CA ILE A 185 -6.94 11.00 -21.36
C ILE A 185 -5.53 11.12 -21.97
N ARG A 186 -5.09 10.11 -22.74
CA ARG A 186 -3.77 10.15 -23.40
C ARG A 186 -3.62 11.35 -24.32
N ALA A 187 -4.65 11.66 -25.09
CA ALA A 187 -4.65 12.85 -25.97
C ALA A 187 -4.55 14.16 -25.15
N ALA A 188 -5.22 14.23 -24.01
CA ALA A 188 -5.23 15.43 -23.17
C ALA A 188 -3.90 15.65 -22.42
N VAL A 189 -3.24 14.58 -21.92
CA VAL A 189 -2.03 14.72 -21.10
C VAL A 189 -0.72 14.52 -21.85
N GLY A 190 -0.76 14.01 -23.09
CA GLY A 190 0.42 13.77 -23.91
C GLY A 190 1.24 12.54 -23.48
N ALA A 191 2.26 12.22 -24.28
CA ALA A 191 3.12 11.04 -24.09
C ALA A 191 3.98 11.04 -22.80
N PRO A 192 4.46 12.18 -22.26
CA PRO A 192 5.33 12.17 -21.08
C PRO A 192 4.66 11.70 -19.81
N VAL A 193 3.34 11.84 -19.69
CA VAL A 193 2.59 11.43 -18.50
C VAL A 193 2.37 9.91 -18.52
N ARG A 194 2.81 9.22 -17.48
CA ARG A 194 2.59 7.77 -17.32
C ARG A 194 1.17 7.49 -16.87
N LEU A 195 0.53 6.50 -17.52
CA LEU A 195 -0.81 6.05 -17.17
C LEU A 195 -0.72 4.66 -16.53
N ARG A 196 -1.28 4.53 -15.34
CA ARG A 196 -1.43 3.29 -14.58
C ARG A 196 -2.90 2.94 -14.51
N LEU A 197 -3.22 1.69 -14.71
CA LEU A 197 -4.61 1.23 -14.66
C LEU A 197 -4.80 0.33 -13.46
N ASP A 198 -5.97 0.44 -12.84
CA ASP A 198 -6.39 -0.42 -11.74
C ASP A 198 -7.69 -1.12 -12.12
N ALA A 199 -7.62 -2.41 -12.32
CA ALA A 199 -8.75 -3.24 -12.71
C ALA A 199 -9.51 -3.83 -11.51
N ASN A 200 -8.95 -3.74 -10.29
CA ASN A 200 -9.54 -4.20 -9.03
C ASN A 200 -10.21 -5.58 -9.14
N GLU A 201 -9.51 -6.59 -9.69
CA GLU A 201 -9.99 -7.97 -9.88
C GLU A 201 -11.19 -8.10 -10.85
N GLY A 202 -11.42 -7.09 -11.69
CA GLY A 202 -12.67 -6.96 -12.47
C GLY A 202 -12.75 -7.83 -13.73
N TRP A 203 -11.69 -8.55 -14.12
CA TRP A 203 -11.68 -9.31 -15.36
C TRP A 203 -11.52 -10.80 -15.13
N THR A 204 -12.07 -11.60 -16.07
CA THR A 204 -11.72 -13.01 -16.22
C THR A 204 -10.46 -13.13 -17.08
N GLU A 205 -9.72 -14.26 -16.97
CA GLU A 205 -8.55 -14.52 -17.82
C GLU A 205 -8.90 -14.46 -19.32
N ARG A 206 -10.11 -14.90 -19.70
CA ARG A 206 -10.59 -14.88 -21.08
C ARG A 206 -10.77 -13.46 -21.62
N GLU A 207 -11.19 -12.53 -20.77
CA GLU A 207 -11.42 -11.12 -21.14
C GLU A 207 -10.15 -10.30 -21.11
N ALA A 208 -9.24 -10.62 -20.16
CA ALA A 208 -8.08 -9.80 -19.85
C ALA A 208 -7.12 -9.66 -21.03
N LEU A 209 -6.68 -10.76 -21.66
CA LEU A 209 -5.68 -10.69 -22.73
C LEU A 209 -6.14 -9.88 -23.94
N PRO A 210 -7.33 -10.12 -24.55
CA PRO A 210 -7.82 -9.28 -25.65
C PRO A 210 -7.99 -7.81 -25.28
N LEU A 211 -8.32 -7.50 -24.02
CA LEU A 211 -8.42 -6.12 -23.56
C LEU A 211 -7.03 -5.46 -23.43
N LEU A 212 -6.07 -6.15 -22.85
CA LEU A 212 -4.68 -5.67 -22.75
C LEU A 212 -4.06 -5.42 -24.13
N GLU A 213 -4.30 -6.30 -25.11
CA GLU A 213 -3.85 -6.10 -26.50
C GLU A 213 -4.44 -4.82 -27.11
N ARG A 214 -5.72 -4.54 -26.89
CA ARG A 214 -6.37 -3.30 -27.37
C ARG A 214 -5.88 -2.05 -26.67
N LEU A 215 -5.49 -2.14 -25.38
CA LEU A 215 -4.99 -1.01 -24.59
C LEU A 215 -3.50 -0.73 -24.82
N ALA A 216 -2.73 -1.71 -25.31
CA ALA A 216 -1.28 -1.57 -25.49
C ALA A 216 -0.85 -0.33 -26.32
N PRO A 217 -1.54 0.04 -27.43
CA PRO A 217 -1.17 1.22 -28.22
C PRO A 217 -1.31 2.56 -27.47
N ILE A 218 -2.08 2.60 -26.36
CA ILE A 218 -2.27 3.81 -25.56
C ILE A 218 -1.02 4.16 -24.73
N GLY A 219 -0.09 3.21 -24.55
CA GLY A 219 1.13 3.44 -23.79
C GLY A 219 0.91 3.39 -22.29
N ILE A 220 0.29 2.33 -21.79
CA ILE A 220 0.04 2.08 -20.37
C ILE A 220 1.30 1.57 -19.70
N GLU A 221 1.66 2.12 -18.53
CA GLU A 221 2.85 1.71 -17.77
C GLU A 221 2.67 0.31 -17.16
N TYR A 222 1.52 0.03 -16.56
CA TYR A 222 1.11 -1.28 -16.08
C TYR A 222 -0.39 -1.34 -15.78
N VAL A 223 -0.93 -2.56 -15.66
CA VAL A 223 -2.29 -2.83 -15.18
C VAL A 223 -2.21 -3.57 -13.85
N GLU A 224 -2.89 -3.02 -12.83
CA GLU A 224 -2.94 -3.51 -11.47
C GLU A 224 -4.11 -4.48 -11.31
N GLN A 225 -3.84 -5.63 -10.71
CA GLN A 225 -4.74 -6.74 -10.33
C GLN A 225 -5.90 -6.97 -11.31
N PRO A 226 -5.62 -7.39 -12.56
CA PRO A 226 -6.67 -7.64 -13.54
C PRO A 226 -7.57 -8.83 -13.19
N LEU A 227 -7.01 -9.91 -12.62
CA LEU A 227 -7.73 -11.13 -12.24
C LEU A 227 -7.94 -11.21 -10.73
N PRO A 228 -8.90 -12.03 -10.26
CA PRO A 228 -9.10 -12.27 -8.83
C PRO A 228 -7.79 -12.66 -8.12
N ALA A 229 -7.58 -12.14 -6.92
CA ALA A 229 -6.36 -12.37 -6.11
C ALA A 229 -6.08 -13.86 -5.86
N GLY A 230 -7.13 -14.70 -5.81
CA GLY A 230 -7.02 -16.15 -5.66
C GLY A 230 -6.57 -16.89 -6.91
N ASP A 231 -6.61 -16.25 -8.10
CA ASP A 231 -6.24 -16.90 -9.37
C ASP A 231 -4.75 -16.64 -9.73
N LEU A 232 -3.86 -17.07 -8.84
CA LEU A 232 -2.42 -16.97 -9.08
C LEU A 232 -1.96 -17.69 -10.38
N PRO A 233 -2.46 -18.90 -10.71
CA PRO A 233 -2.12 -19.55 -11.99
C PRO A 233 -2.58 -18.75 -13.21
N GLY A 234 -3.78 -18.16 -13.18
CA GLY A 234 -4.29 -17.29 -14.25
C GLY A 234 -3.43 -16.05 -14.41
N MET A 235 -3.10 -15.37 -13.31
CA MET A 235 -2.18 -14.22 -13.32
C MET A 235 -0.83 -14.59 -13.93
N ALA A 236 -0.24 -15.75 -13.59
CA ALA A 236 1.02 -16.20 -14.15
C ALA A 236 0.92 -16.51 -15.67
N ARG A 237 -0.18 -17.06 -16.16
CA ARG A 237 -0.40 -17.27 -17.60
C ARG A 237 -0.58 -15.95 -18.33
N LEU A 238 -1.35 -15.03 -17.76
CA LEU A 238 -1.59 -13.70 -18.32
C LEU A 238 -0.31 -12.87 -18.37
N ALA A 239 0.49 -12.86 -17.31
CA ALA A 239 1.74 -12.11 -17.21
C ALA A 239 2.77 -12.49 -18.29
N ARG A 240 2.77 -13.77 -18.73
CA ARG A 240 3.66 -14.23 -19.82
C ARG A 240 3.23 -13.79 -21.21
N LYS A 241 1.94 -13.46 -21.41
CA LYS A 241 1.37 -13.13 -22.71
C LYS A 241 1.03 -11.66 -22.87
N SER A 242 0.82 -10.97 -21.79
CA SER A 242 0.37 -9.57 -21.79
C SER A 242 1.40 -8.65 -22.43
N PRO A 243 1.00 -7.79 -23.39
CA PRO A 243 1.87 -6.74 -23.93
C PRO A 243 2.08 -5.58 -22.96
N ILE A 244 1.30 -5.52 -21.89
CA ILE A 244 1.40 -4.50 -20.83
C ILE A 244 1.86 -5.19 -19.55
N PRO A 245 2.85 -4.65 -18.80
CA PRO A 245 3.25 -5.19 -17.51
C PRO A 245 2.07 -5.30 -16.54
N LEU A 246 2.01 -6.37 -15.75
CA LEU A 246 1.01 -6.57 -14.72
C LEU A 246 1.58 -6.28 -13.33
N ALA A 247 0.76 -5.70 -12.47
CA ALA A 247 1.05 -5.51 -11.05
C ALA A 247 0.08 -6.33 -10.19
N ALA A 248 0.59 -6.97 -9.15
CA ALA A 248 -0.24 -7.63 -8.14
C ALA A 248 -0.49 -6.67 -6.99
N ASP A 249 -1.75 -6.50 -6.58
CA ASP A 249 -2.19 -5.64 -5.48
C ASP A 249 -2.98 -6.45 -4.43
N GLU A 250 -4.24 -6.76 -4.67
CA GLU A 250 -5.09 -7.47 -3.71
C GLU A 250 -4.55 -8.87 -3.36
N ALA A 251 -3.71 -9.45 -4.21
CA ALA A 251 -3.01 -10.70 -3.93
C ALA A 251 -1.83 -10.54 -2.94
N VAL A 252 -1.37 -9.31 -2.63
CA VAL A 252 -0.16 -9.05 -1.82
C VAL A 252 -0.54 -8.74 -0.37
N LEU A 253 -1.19 -9.67 0.32
CA LEU A 253 -1.67 -9.48 1.71
C LEU A 253 -0.68 -9.99 2.78
N SER A 254 0.42 -10.60 2.38
CA SER A 254 1.44 -11.11 3.32
C SER A 254 2.78 -11.32 2.62
N PRO A 255 3.90 -11.40 3.36
CA PRO A 255 5.19 -11.77 2.78
C PRO A 255 5.19 -13.14 2.09
N SER A 256 4.42 -14.10 2.60
CA SER A 256 4.27 -15.43 1.98
C SER A 256 3.50 -15.37 0.66
N ALA A 257 2.43 -14.57 0.59
CA ALA A 257 1.69 -14.33 -0.66
C ALA A 257 2.57 -13.63 -1.70
N ALA A 258 3.32 -12.60 -1.30
CA ALA A 258 4.28 -11.94 -2.18
C ALA A 258 5.32 -12.92 -2.74
N ARG A 259 5.87 -13.80 -1.90
CA ARG A 259 6.81 -14.84 -2.33
C ARG A 259 6.17 -15.78 -3.36
N ALA A 260 4.94 -16.26 -3.12
CA ALA A 260 4.24 -17.13 -4.05
C ALA A 260 4.01 -16.48 -5.42
N ILE A 261 3.67 -15.18 -5.46
CA ILE A 261 3.51 -14.39 -6.68
C ILE A 261 4.85 -14.33 -7.45
N LEU A 262 5.93 -14.05 -6.74
CA LEU A 262 7.28 -13.98 -7.31
C LEU A 262 7.75 -15.35 -7.84
N ASP A 263 7.52 -16.43 -7.09
CA ASP A 263 7.88 -17.79 -7.49
C ASP A 263 7.11 -18.26 -8.73
N ALA A 264 5.83 -17.86 -8.84
CA ALA A 264 4.98 -18.13 -9.99
C ALA A 264 5.23 -17.20 -11.19
N GLN A 265 6.07 -16.15 -11.05
CA GLN A 265 6.27 -15.09 -12.05
C GLN A 265 4.94 -14.45 -12.50
N ALA A 266 4.01 -14.25 -11.56
CA ALA A 266 2.64 -13.85 -11.84
C ALA A 266 2.46 -12.34 -12.04
N ALA A 267 3.50 -11.55 -11.81
CA ALA A 267 3.49 -10.09 -12.02
C ALA A 267 4.92 -9.56 -12.24
N GLN A 268 5.04 -8.42 -12.93
CA GLN A 268 6.29 -7.67 -13.12
C GLN A 268 6.45 -6.57 -12.08
N LEU A 269 5.39 -6.27 -11.32
CA LEU A 269 5.38 -5.31 -10.22
C LEU A 269 4.58 -5.86 -9.04
N LEU A 270 4.95 -5.45 -7.83
CA LEU A 270 4.13 -5.63 -6.64
C LEU A 270 3.69 -4.26 -6.10
N ILE A 271 2.43 -4.15 -5.75
CA ILE A 271 1.87 -3.01 -5.02
C ILE A 271 1.95 -3.35 -3.54
N LEU A 272 2.75 -2.60 -2.80
CA LEU A 272 3.00 -2.85 -1.39
C LEU A 272 2.25 -1.85 -0.53
N LYS A 273 1.43 -2.34 0.36
CA LYS A 273 0.67 -1.55 1.33
C LYS A 273 1.16 -1.90 2.74
N PRO A 274 1.99 -1.06 3.37
CA PRO A 274 2.59 -1.37 4.68
C PRO A 274 1.57 -1.78 5.73
N MET A 275 0.41 -1.13 5.75
CA MET A 275 -0.70 -1.47 6.65
C MET A 275 -1.18 -2.92 6.45
N ALA A 276 -1.36 -3.36 5.21
CA ALA A 276 -1.82 -4.71 4.87
C ALA A 276 -0.73 -5.77 5.09
N LEU A 277 0.54 -5.40 4.87
CA LEU A 277 1.69 -6.29 5.11
C LEU A 277 2.07 -6.39 6.60
N GLY A 278 1.43 -5.61 7.46
CA GLY A 278 1.63 -5.65 8.91
C GLY A 278 2.87 -4.91 9.40
N GLY A 279 3.40 -3.97 8.62
CA GLY A 279 4.48 -3.08 9.04
C GLY A 279 5.45 -2.69 7.94
N LEU A 280 6.31 -1.73 8.26
CA LEU A 280 7.36 -1.22 7.37
C LEU A 280 8.47 -2.26 7.16
N LEU A 281 8.83 -3.00 8.21
CA LEU A 281 9.89 -4.01 8.13
C LEU A 281 9.47 -5.18 7.23
N SER A 282 8.23 -5.65 7.34
CA SER A 282 7.67 -6.64 6.42
C SER A 282 7.64 -6.13 4.99
N THR A 283 7.29 -4.86 4.79
CA THR A 283 7.27 -4.21 3.47
C THR A 283 8.67 -4.14 2.87
N LEU A 284 9.66 -3.72 3.65
CA LEU A 284 11.07 -3.68 3.22
C LEU A 284 11.60 -5.08 2.87
N ALA A 285 11.26 -6.11 3.65
CA ALA A 285 11.66 -7.48 3.35
C ALA A 285 11.06 -7.96 2.02
N VAL A 286 9.78 -7.68 1.76
CA VAL A 286 9.13 -7.99 0.47
C VAL A 286 9.76 -7.20 -0.66
N ALA A 287 10.05 -5.90 -0.49
CA ALA A 287 10.68 -5.07 -1.50
C ALA A 287 12.08 -5.58 -1.89
N ARG A 288 12.89 -5.97 -0.90
CA ARG A 288 14.22 -6.57 -1.12
C ARG A 288 14.12 -7.89 -1.88
N LEU A 289 13.17 -8.75 -1.49
CA LEU A 289 12.92 -10.01 -2.18
C LEU A 289 12.49 -9.78 -3.64
N ALA A 290 11.60 -8.83 -3.90
CA ALA A 290 11.17 -8.46 -5.24
C ALA A 290 12.35 -7.94 -6.07
N ALA A 291 13.17 -7.04 -5.51
CA ALA A 291 14.35 -6.49 -6.16
C ALA A 291 15.37 -7.58 -6.53
N SER A 292 15.61 -8.57 -5.64
CA SER A 292 16.51 -9.72 -5.93
C SER A 292 16.01 -10.60 -7.08
N ARG A 293 14.74 -10.49 -7.46
CA ARG A 293 14.08 -11.19 -8.57
C ARG A 293 13.88 -10.31 -9.81
N GLY A 294 14.36 -9.05 -9.79
CA GLY A 294 14.15 -8.08 -10.88
C GLY A 294 12.71 -7.58 -11.00
N VAL A 295 11.87 -7.78 -9.97
CA VAL A 295 10.48 -7.31 -9.90
C VAL A 295 10.44 -5.94 -9.25
N ARG A 296 9.78 -4.98 -9.88
CA ARG A 296 9.61 -3.62 -9.37
C ARG A 296 8.57 -3.58 -8.24
N VAL A 297 8.66 -2.56 -7.39
CA VAL A 297 7.66 -2.32 -6.35
C VAL A 297 7.12 -0.90 -6.42
N VAL A 298 5.87 -0.74 -6.02
CA VAL A 298 5.23 0.56 -5.79
C VAL A 298 4.65 0.52 -4.38
N VAL A 299 5.09 1.43 -3.51
CA VAL A 299 4.51 1.57 -2.17
C VAL A 299 3.30 2.49 -2.25
N THR A 300 2.22 2.10 -1.62
CA THR A 300 0.98 2.88 -1.58
C THR A 300 0.27 2.70 -0.24
N SER A 301 -0.89 3.34 -0.09
CA SER A 301 -1.68 3.35 1.13
C SER A 301 -2.98 2.54 0.99
N THR A 302 -3.59 2.19 2.14
CA THR A 302 -4.96 1.70 2.24
C THR A 302 -5.92 2.81 2.68
N LEU A 303 -5.68 4.04 2.22
CA LEU A 303 -6.46 5.23 2.58
C LEU A 303 -6.37 5.61 4.07
N GLU A 304 -5.32 5.19 4.75
CA GLU A 304 -5.03 5.58 6.13
C GLU A 304 -4.78 7.09 6.27
N GLY A 305 -4.72 7.56 7.51
CA GLY A 305 -4.46 8.95 7.85
C GLY A 305 -3.02 9.39 7.60
N ALA A 306 -2.72 10.64 7.97
CA ALA A 306 -1.43 11.23 7.69
C ALA A 306 -0.27 10.52 8.42
N CYS A 307 -0.50 9.99 9.62
CA CYS A 307 0.55 9.33 10.41
C CYS A 307 1.12 8.10 9.68
N ALA A 308 0.26 7.18 9.24
CA ALA A 308 0.71 5.98 8.52
C ALA A 308 1.25 6.31 7.12
N ARG A 309 0.64 7.25 6.41
CA ARG A 309 1.13 7.68 5.07
C ARG A 309 2.51 8.32 5.12
N MET A 310 2.83 9.04 6.20
CA MET A 310 4.18 9.61 6.39
C MET A 310 5.20 8.55 6.79
N GLY A 311 4.76 7.42 7.31
CA GLY A 311 5.61 6.27 7.62
C GLY A 311 5.90 5.37 6.40
N ALA A 312 5.02 5.38 5.41
CA ALA A 312 5.15 4.54 4.21
C ALA A 312 6.08 5.19 3.17
#